data_2bf32c146ee7689d39d7ca4750b5b221
#
_entry.id   2bf32c146ee7689d39d7ca4750b5b221
#
_cell.length_a   1.000
_cell.length_b   1.000
_cell.length_c   1.000
_cell.angle_alpha   90.00
_cell.angle_beta   90.00
_cell.angle_gamma   90.00
#
_symmetry.space_group_name_H-M   'P 1'
#
loop_
_entity.id
_entity.type
_entity.pdbx_description
1 polymer ?
#
loop_
_entity_poly.entity_id
_entity_poly.type
_entity_poly.pdbx_seq_one_letter_code
_entity_poly.pdbx_strand_id
1 'polypeptide(L)'
;MDNKTLSKYAGKTAFGTILSRILGYIRDTLVANLFGTGMFADTFYAAFRIPNLFRRIFGEGAFSAAFIPVLSEYLHTQKKTEVQKFLNAVFAILLIILITISVLGMFFSPFLTKIVAGGFVNDPEKMLLTTELTRLMFPFILFICLAAFLLAILNTLHSFFIPAFAPAALSFSEIFYILAVAPMLVPSNQIKGLAASVVIGGMLHFFVQYPKLRSLGWHLKFKLDLKHPGVKKIVFLMLPSIIGLSVEQINALVDSRFASSLGAGSVSVLYYSNRIMQAPLAIFGFAFANASLPAMSKFFAQKDMTMLKSSLNYSIRLTVFTLLPATVGLMVIGLPIVKLLFEHGKFNLSGSIMTNNALFYYSLGLPAYALSKIFANVFYSLQDTKMPVKIAVGAMILHIGLCVILIHPMGVKGLALATAVSSYFNFILLVIYLKKRIGELGLKQILFSSSKSLLAATVTGITSWNMCRISDNLIIAVPIAIISGFIAFIIVSYILKVEELKIFLSIFSKYKKS
;
A
#
# COMPACT_ATOMS: atom_id res chain seq x y z
N MET A 1 -8.62 -27.85 -8.05
CA MET A 1 -7.17 -27.60 -8.21
C MET A 1 -6.42 -28.36 -7.14
N ASP A 2 -5.35 -29.07 -7.53
CA ASP A 2 -4.51 -29.82 -6.60
C ASP A 2 -3.67 -28.85 -5.74
N ASN A 3 -3.44 -29.18 -4.46
CA ASN A 3 -2.69 -28.36 -3.50
C ASN A 3 -1.27 -28.03 -3.99
N LYS A 4 -0.64 -28.94 -4.76
CA LYS A 4 0.69 -28.74 -5.36
C LYS A 4 0.69 -27.67 -6.44
N THR A 5 -0.35 -27.60 -7.24
CA THR A 5 -0.56 -26.58 -8.28
C THR A 5 -0.82 -25.20 -7.65
N LEU A 6 -1.62 -25.16 -6.58
CA LEU A 6 -1.91 -23.92 -5.83
C LEU A 6 -0.63 -23.33 -5.19
N SER A 7 0.20 -24.19 -4.58
CA SER A 7 1.48 -23.81 -3.99
C SER A 7 2.45 -23.25 -5.04
N LYS A 8 2.53 -23.88 -6.23
CA LYS A 8 3.36 -23.41 -7.35
C LYS A 8 2.93 -22.02 -7.87
N TYR A 9 1.63 -21.77 -7.93
CA TYR A 9 1.11 -20.46 -8.34
C TYR A 9 1.37 -19.39 -7.28
N ALA A 10 1.16 -19.72 -6.01
CA ALA A 10 1.47 -18.82 -4.90
C ALA A 10 2.97 -18.41 -4.87
N GLY A 11 3.87 -19.39 -5.08
CA GLY A 11 5.31 -19.12 -5.16
C GLY A 11 5.68 -18.20 -6.33
N LYS A 12 5.12 -18.42 -7.52
CA LYS A 12 5.35 -17.55 -8.68
C LYS A 12 4.83 -16.13 -8.46
N THR A 13 3.67 -15.98 -7.86
CA THR A 13 3.09 -14.68 -7.52
C THR A 13 3.96 -13.95 -6.49
N ALA A 14 4.39 -14.64 -5.43
CA ALA A 14 5.25 -14.08 -4.41
C ALA A 14 6.59 -13.60 -4.99
N PHE A 15 7.23 -14.40 -5.84
CA PHE A 15 8.48 -14.03 -6.51
C PHE A 15 8.32 -12.78 -7.39
N GLY A 16 7.29 -12.73 -8.25
CA GLY A 16 7.00 -11.55 -9.08
C GLY A 16 6.75 -10.29 -8.26
N THR A 17 6.01 -10.44 -7.15
CA THR A 17 5.72 -9.32 -6.24
C THR A 17 6.98 -8.82 -5.51
N ILE A 18 7.84 -9.72 -5.03
CA ILE A 18 9.09 -9.36 -4.34
C ILE A 18 10.00 -8.59 -5.30
N LEU A 19 10.20 -9.11 -6.52
CA LEU A 19 11.03 -8.46 -7.52
C LEU A 19 10.52 -7.06 -7.88
N SER A 20 9.21 -6.92 -8.09
CA SER A 20 8.59 -5.63 -8.34
C SER A 20 8.77 -4.64 -7.18
N ARG A 21 8.70 -5.12 -5.93
CA ARG A 21 8.93 -4.29 -4.73
C ARG A 21 10.38 -3.83 -4.61
N ILE A 22 11.34 -4.71 -4.84
CA ILE A 22 12.77 -4.36 -4.84
C ILE A 22 13.05 -3.26 -5.86
N LEU A 23 12.57 -3.42 -7.10
CA LEU A 23 12.70 -2.38 -8.12
C LEU A 23 12.03 -1.08 -7.71
N GLY A 24 10.89 -1.14 -7.02
CA GLY A 24 10.23 0.03 -6.46
C GLY A 24 11.07 0.77 -5.41
N TYR A 25 11.80 0.07 -4.55
CA TYR A 25 12.71 0.69 -3.59
C TYR A 25 13.94 1.30 -4.28
N ILE A 26 14.56 0.59 -5.23
CA ILE A 26 15.67 1.12 -6.04
C ILE A 26 15.25 2.42 -6.74
N ARG A 27 14.08 2.44 -7.36
CA ARG A 27 13.52 3.64 -7.97
C ARG A 27 13.40 4.79 -6.97
N ASP A 28 12.78 4.54 -5.81
CA ASP A 28 12.55 5.57 -4.81
C ASP A 28 13.87 6.13 -4.26
N THR A 29 14.91 5.29 -4.12
CA THR A 29 16.27 5.70 -3.77
C THR A 29 16.90 6.58 -4.85
N LEU A 30 16.75 6.23 -6.12
CA LEU A 30 17.27 7.01 -7.24
C LEU A 30 16.55 8.36 -7.38
N VAL A 31 15.24 8.41 -7.18
CA VAL A 31 14.46 9.66 -7.15
C VAL A 31 14.94 10.55 -6.01
N ALA A 32 15.14 9.97 -4.81
CA ALA A 32 15.67 10.68 -3.66
C ALA A 32 17.09 11.24 -3.93
N ASN A 33 17.97 10.46 -4.53
CA ASN A 33 19.31 10.87 -4.92
C ASN A 33 19.29 12.07 -5.87
N LEU A 34 18.43 12.02 -6.90
CA LEU A 34 18.40 13.04 -7.95
C LEU A 34 17.73 14.35 -7.50
N PHE A 35 16.69 14.29 -6.67
CA PHE A 35 15.85 15.45 -6.31
C PHE A 35 15.86 15.81 -4.82
N GLY A 36 16.31 14.92 -3.93
CA GLY A 36 16.37 15.14 -2.48
C GLY A 36 15.00 15.32 -1.84
N THR A 37 14.96 16.21 -0.84
CA THR A 37 13.74 16.66 -0.13
C THR A 37 13.53 18.16 -0.41
N GLY A 38 13.38 18.53 -1.66
CA GLY A 38 13.26 19.91 -2.07
C GLY A 38 12.01 20.17 -2.90
N MET A 39 11.99 21.35 -3.53
CA MET A 39 10.88 21.81 -4.37
C MET A 39 10.48 20.77 -5.43
N PHE A 40 11.46 20.19 -6.15
CA PHE A 40 11.18 19.24 -7.24
C PHE A 40 10.55 17.94 -6.73
N ALA A 41 11.06 17.38 -5.63
CA ALA A 41 10.47 16.17 -5.04
C ALA A 41 9.06 16.44 -4.49
N ASP A 42 8.85 17.57 -3.80
CA ASP A 42 7.54 17.96 -3.28
C ASP A 42 6.51 18.12 -4.40
N THR A 43 6.86 18.83 -5.46
CA THR A 43 5.96 19.07 -6.61
C THR A 43 5.62 17.76 -7.33
N PHE A 44 6.60 16.88 -7.49
CA PHE A 44 6.38 15.56 -8.10
C PHE A 44 5.45 14.68 -7.27
N TYR A 45 5.71 14.52 -5.97
CA TYR A 45 4.88 13.66 -5.13
C TYR A 45 3.48 14.25 -4.90
N ALA A 46 3.35 15.56 -4.82
CA ALA A 46 2.04 16.22 -4.77
C ALA A 46 1.25 15.99 -6.07
N ALA A 47 1.89 16.18 -7.22
CA ALA A 47 1.27 15.97 -8.53
C ALA A 47 0.90 14.49 -8.76
N PHE A 48 1.75 13.54 -8.36
CA PHE A 48 1.51 12.10 -8.48
C PHE A 48 0.37 11.60 -7.58
N ARG A 49 0.02 12.36 -6.53
CA ARG A 49 -1.01 11.95 -5.57
C ARG A 49 -2.35 11.67 -6.22
N ILE A 50 -2.79 12.52 -7.16
CA ILE A 50 -4.09 12.39 -7.82
C ILE A 50 -4.14 11.16 -8.74
N PRO A 51 -3.21 10.98 -9.69
CA PRO A 51 -3.16 9.77 -10.51
C PRO A 51 -3.07 8.48 -9.69
N ASN A 52 -2.30 8.49 -8.61
CA ASN A 52 -2.16 7.34 -7.73
C ASN A 52 -3.44 7.02 -6.93
N LEU A 53 -4.23 8.03 -6.57
CA LEU A 53 -5.55 7.86 -5.95
C LEU A 53 -6.49 7.09 -6.89
N PHE A 54 -6.59 7.51 -8.14
CA PHE A 54 -7.42 6.81 -9.12
C PHE A 54 -6.95 5.37 -9.33
N ARG A 55 -5.64 5.13 -9.40
CA ARG A 55 -5.06 3.79 -9.46
C ARG A 55 -5.51 2.90 -8.29
N ARG A 56 -5.49 3.42 -7.06
CA ARG A 56 -5.88 2.66 -5.87
C ARG A 56 -7.37 2.38 -5.81
N ILE A 57 -8.22 3.34 -6.13
CA ILE A 57 -9.67 3.17 -6.10
C ILE A 57 -10.13 2.24 -7.23
N PHE A 58 -9.73 2.54 -8.46
CA PHE A 58 -10.23 1.82 -9.63
C PHE A 58 -9.39 0.56 -9.95
N GLY A 59 -8.05 0.67 -9.91
CA GLY A 59 -7.18 -0.41 -10.36
C GLY A 59 -7.04 -1.55 -9.37
N GLU A 60 -6.76 -1.26 -8.12
CA GLU A 60 -6.43 -2.28 -7.11
C GLU A 60 -7.61 -2.64 -6.20
N GLY A 61 -8.68 -1.85 -6.20
CA GLY A 61 -9.75 -1.96 -5.23
C GLY A 61 -11.12 -2.31 -5.82
N ALA A 62 -11.94 -1.28 -6.05
CA ALA A 62 -13.36 -1.45 -6.33
C ALA A 62 -13.65 -2.18 -7.65
N PHE A 63 -12.87 -1.89 -8.70
CA PHE A 63 -13.06 -2.54 -9.99
C PHE A 63 -12.74 -4.04 -9.93
N SER A 64 -11.59 -4.43 -9.41
CA SER A 64 -11.20 -5.84 -9.32
C SER A 64 -12.18 -6.64 -8.44
N ALA A 65 -12.64 -6.08 -7.33
CA ALA A 65 -13.60 -6.72 -6.44
C ALA A 65 -14.97 -6.98 -7.11
N ALA A 66 -15.40 -6.10 -8.01
CA ALA A 66 -16.65 -6.23 -8.75
C ALA A 66 -16.50 -7.09 -10.03
N PHE A 67 -15.40 -6.90 -10.74
CA PHE A 67 -15.18 -7.52 -12.06
C PHE A 67 -14.85 -9.00 -12.00
N ILE A 68 -13.97 -9.42 -11.07
CA ILE A 68 -13.51 -10.82 -10.98
C ILE A 68 -14.66 -11.81 -10.75
N PRO A 69 -15.60 -11.59 -9.82
CA PRO A 69 -16.74 -12.49 -9.64
C PRO A 69 -17.63 -12.58 -10.87
N VAL A 70 -17.90 -11.44 -11.54
CA VAL A 70 -18.74 -11.40 -12.73
C VAL A 70 -18.06 -12.13 -13.90
N LEU A 71 -16.76 -11.89 -14.11
CA LEU A 71 -16.00 -12.59 -15.13
C LEU A 71 -15.94 -14.09 -14.87
N SER A 72 -15.72 -14.50 -13.62
CA SER A 72 -15.70 -15.91 -13.23
C SER A 72 -17.05 -16.58 -13.52
N GLU A 73 -18.16 -15.95 -13.21
CA GLU A 73 -19.50 -16.43 -13.52
C GLU A 73 -19.67 -16.61 -15.05
N TYR A 74 -19.30 -15.61 -15.84
CA TYR A 74 -19.37 -15.69 -17.31
C TYR A 74 -18.52 -16.82 -17.88
N LEU A 75 -17.30 -17.01 -17.37
CA LEU A 75 -16.40 -18.09 -17.82
C LEU A 75 -16.98 -19.49 -17.56
N HIS A 76 -17.79 -19.68 -16.51
CA HIS A 76 -18.35 -20.97 -16.14
C HIS A 76 -19.75 -21.20 -16.73
N THR A 77 -20.50 -20.15 -17.03
CA THR A 77 -21.91 -20.27 -17.44
C THR A 77 -22.17 -19.92 -18.90
N GLN A 78 -21.27 -19.17 -19.56
CA GLN A 78 -21.50 -18.63 -20.90
C GLN A 78 -20.52 -19.23 -21.92
N LYS A 79 -20.92 -19.21 -23.20
CA LYS A 79 -20.05 -19.60 -24.31
C LYS A 79 -18.89 -18.58 -24.46
N LYS A 80 -17.73 -19.05 -24.95
CA LYS A 80 -16.54 -18.19 -25.17
C LYS A 80 -16.84 -16.92 -25.97
N THR A 81 -17.76 -16.98 -26.92
CA THR A 81 -18.19 -15.83 -27.73
C THR A 81 -18.87 -14.75 -26.88
N GLU A 82 -19.71 -15.13 -25.92
CA GLU A 82 -20.39 -14.18 -25.01
C GLU A 82 -19.41 -13.59 -23.99
N VAL A 83 -18.50 -14.40 -23.45
CA VAL A 83 -17.41 -13.89 -22.61
C VAL A 83 -16.56 -12.88 -23.37
N GLN A 84 -16.25 -13.14 -24.65
CA GLN A 84 -15.49 -12.22 -25.47
C GLN A 84 -16.25 -10.90 -25.72
N LYS A 85 -17.57 -10.96 -25.93
CA LYS A 85 -18.42 -9.76 -26.05
C LYS A 85 -18.42 -8.95 -24.76
N PHE A 86 -18.57 -9.63 -23.62
CA PHE A 86 -18.48 -9.01 -22.30
C PHE A 86 -17.15 -8.28 -22.08
N LEU A 87 -16.01 -8.96 -22.34
CA LEU A 87 -14.69 -8.36 -22.22
C LEU A 87 -14.51 -7.13 -23.12
N ASN A 88 -15.00 -7.20 -24.36
CA ASN A 88 -14.93 -6.08 -25.31
C ASN A 88 -15.80 -4.90 -24.86
N ALA A 89 -17.01 -5.16 -24.35
CA ALA A 89 -17.90 -4.13 -23.84
C ALA A 89 -17.28 -3.41 -22.62
N VAL A 90 -16.76 -4.17 -21.65
CA VAL A 90 -16.07 -3.61 -20.48
C VAL A 90 -14.84 -2.81 -20.89
N PHE A 91 -14.00 -3.32 -21.79
CA PHE A 91 -12.83 -2.63 -22.30
C PHE A 91 -13.20 -1.30 -22.98
N ALA A 92 -14.19 -1.30 -23.89
CA ALA A 92 -14.61 -0.10 -24.61
C ALA A 92 -15.17 0.98 -23.67
N ILE A 93 -15.98 0.59 -22.68
CA ILE A 93 -16.54 1.49 -21.69
C ILE A 93 -15.45 2.07 -20.79
N LEU A 94 -14.56 1.21 -20.27
CA LEU A 94 -13.42 1.66 -19.47
C LEU A 94 -12.53 2.62 -20.25
N LEU A 95 -12.23 2.32 -21.51
CA LEU A 95 -11.40 3.17 -22.35
C LEU A 95 -12.01 4.57 -22.52
N ILE A 96 -13.31 4.66 -22.79
CA ILE A 96 -14.01 5.95 -22.92
C ILE A 96 -13.97 6.71 -21.59
N ILE A 97 -14.34 6.06 -20.48
CA ILE A 97 -14.36 6.70 -19.16
C ILE A 97 -12.97 7.20 -18.77
N LEU A 98 -11.94 6.38 -18.97
CA LEU A 98 -10.57 6.72 -18.59
C LEU A 98 -9.96 7.81 -19.46
N ILE A 99 -10.26 7.84 -20.78
CA ILE A 99 -9.87 8.94 -21.67
C ILE A 99 -10.57 10.23 -21.21
N THR A 100 -11.87 10.17 -20.95
CA THR A 100 -12.64 11.33 -20.46
C THR A 100 -12.08 11.86 -19.15
N ILE A 101 -11.82 10.98 -18.17
CA ILE A 101 -11.20 11.37 -16.88
C ILE A 101 -9.81 11.97 -17.10
N SER A 102 -9.01 11.40 -18.01
CA SER A 102 -7.66 11.91 -18.30
C SER A 102 -7.72 13.30 -18.91
N VAL A 103 -8.56 13.51 -19.92
CA VAL A 103 -8.72 14.81 -20.59
C VAL A 103 -9.28 15.86 -19.62
N LEU A 104 -10.33 15.53 -18.88
CA LEU A 104 -10.91 16.43 -17.88
C LEU A 104 -9.90 16.75 -16.78
N GLY A 105 -9.15 15.75 -16.31
CA GLY A 105 -8.13 15.93 -15.29
C GLY A 105 -6.96 16.81 -15.77
N MET A 106 -6.56 16.70 -17.04
CA MET A 106 -5.57 17.60 -17.65
C MET A 106 -6.10 19.03 -17.71
N PHE A 107 -7.36 19.21 -18.08
CA PHE A 107 -8.01 20.51 -18.15
C PHE A 107 -8.16 21.14 -16.75
N PHE A 108 -8.68 20.38 -15.79
CA PHE A 108 -8.89 20.84 -14.42
C PHE A 108 -7.65 20.72 -13.51
N SER A 109 -6.47 20.42 -14.05
CA SER A 109 -5.24 20.27 -13.29
C SER A 109 -4.94 21.45 -12.34
N PRO A 110 -5.17 22.75 -12.70
CA PRO A 110 -4.94 23.86 -11.76
C PRO A 110 -5.85 23.79 -10.53
N PHE A 111 -7.11 23.42 -10.72
CA PHE A 111 -8.07 23.27 -9.61
C PHE A 111 -7.72 22.08 -8.73
N LEU A 112 -7.40 20.94 -9.33
CA LEU A 112 -7.03 19.71 -8.62
C LEU A 112 -5.75 19.90 -7.81
N THR A 113 -4.76 20.63 -8.35
CA THR A 113 -3.52 20.96 -7.65
C THR A 113 -3.79 21.84 -6.42
N LYS A 114 -4.70 22.82 -6.52
CA LYS A 114 -5.12 23.63 -5.37
C LYS A 114 -5.74 22.80 -4.25
N ILE A 115 -6.47 21.75 -4.58
CA ILE A 115 -7.06 20.84 -3.57
C ILE A 115 -5.96 20.06 -2.86
N VAL A 116 -5.02 19.45 -3.61
CA VAL A 116 -4.02 18.52 -3.06
C VAL A 116 -2.82 19.22 -2.44
N ALA A 117 -2.41 20.35 -3.01
CA ALA A 117 -1.21 21.10 -2.65
C ALA A 117 -1.51 22.60 -2.48
N GLY A 118 -2.65 22.93 -1.91
CA GLY A 118 -3.06 24.33 -1.77
C GLY A 118 -2.16 25.17 -0.88
N GLY A 119 -1.25 24.59 -0.09
CA GLY A 119 -0.20 25.33 0.61
C GLY A 119 0.85 25.94 -0.33
N PHE A 120 0.97 25.42 -1.56
CA PHE A 120 1.88 25.99 -2.58
C PHE A 120 1.35 27.28 -3.23
N VAL A 121 0.13 27.71 -2.92
CA VAL A 121 -0.46 28.96 -3.47
C VAL A 121 0.41 30.19 -3.18
N ASN A 122 1.15 30.19 -2.08
CA ASN A 122 2.07 31.27 -1.70
C ASN A 122 3.43 31.22 -2.44
N ASP A 123 3.66 30.17 -3.23
CA ASP A 123 4.85 29.97 -4.06
C ASP A 123 4.39 29.71 -5.50
N PRO A 124 4.27 30.75 -6.35
CA PRO A 124 3.73 30.63 -7.69
C PRO A 124 4.51 29.68 -8.60
N GLU A 125 5.85 29.63 -8.45
CA GLU A 125 6.70 28.73 -9.23
C GLU A 125 6.42 27.26 -8.89
N LYS A 126 6.37 26.97 -7.60
CA LYS A 126 6.05 25.61 -7.09
C LYS A 126 4.64 25.17 -7.49
N MET A 127 3.68 26.11 -7.43
CA MET A 127 2.29 25.83 -7.84
C MET A 127 2.17 25.57 -9.34
N LEU A 128 2.84 26.37 -10.15
CA LEU A 128 2.85 26.21 -11.61
C LEU A 128 3.47 24.88 -12.00
N LEU A 129 4.66 24.57 -11.47
CA LEU A 129 5.34 23.31 -11.72
C LEU A 129 4.49 22.10 -11.30
N THR A 130 3.87 22.14 -10.11
CA THR A 130 2.98 21.06 -9.65
C THR A 130 1.81 20.86 -10.61
N THR A 131 1.25 21.94 -11.13
CA THR A 131 0.14 21.90 -12.09
C THR A 131 0.57 21.30 -13.43
N GLU A 132 1.74 21.70 -13.93
CA GLU A 132 2.31 21.13 -15.17
C GLU A 132 2.58 19.62 -15.01
N LEU A 133 3.20 19.20 -13.89
CA LEU A 133 3.47 17.81 -13.61
C LEU A 133 2.18 17.01 -13.44
N THR A 134 1.17 17.57 -12.78
CA THR A 134 -0.16 16.95 -12.67
C THR A 134 -0.76 16.71 -14.04
N ARG A 135 -0.76 17.74 -14.91
CA ARG A 135 -1.27 17.63 -16.28
C ARG A 135 -0.54 16.57 -17.08
N LEU A 136 0.80 16.54 -16.99
CA LEU A 136 1.64 15.58 -17.70
C LEU A 136 1.39 14.13 -17.24
N MET A 137 1.14 13.91 -15.94
CA MET A 137 0.93 12.57 -15.38
C MET A 137 -0.52 12.07 -15.48
N PHE A 138 -1.52 12.89 -15.82
CA PHE A 138 -2.91 12.43 -15.89
C PHE A 138 -3.13 11.25 -16.83
N PRO A 139 -2.50 11.16 -18.04
CA PRO A 139 -2.64 10.01 -18.92
C PRO A 139 -2.20 8.67 -18.29
N PHE A 140 -1.40 8.70 -17.23
CA PHE A 140 -1.04 7.49 -16.48
C PHE A 140 -2.27 6.73 -15.98
N ILE A 141 -3.36 7.46 -15.60
CA ILE A 141 -4.59 6.84 -15.10
C ILE A 141 -5.18 5.88 -16.13
N LEU A 142 -5.19 6.27 -17.41
CA LEU A 142 -5.68 5.44 -18.50
C LEU A 142 -4.96 4.09 -18.52
N PHE A 143 -3.64 4.13 -18.59
CA PHE A 143 -2.84 2.92 -18.77
C PHE A 143 -2.83 2.04 -17.53
N ILE A 144 -2.73 2.63 -16.33
CA ILE A 144 -2.67 1.86 -15.09
C ILE A 144 -4.01 1.18 -14.76
N CYS A 145 -5.14 1.82 -15.04
CA CYS A 145 -6.45 1.21 -14.85
C CYS A 145 -6.74 0.13 -15.91
N LEU A 146 -6.29 0.31 -17.14
CA LEU A 146 -6.34 -0.76 -18.16
C LEU A 146 -5.41 -1.93 -17.81
N ALA A 147 -4.23 -1.66 -17.23
CA ALA A 147 -3.35 -2.71 -16.74
C ALA A 147 -3.99 -3.52 -15.59
N ALA A 148 -4.73 -2.84 -14.70
CA ALA A 148 -5.49 -3.50 -13.65
C ALA A 148 -6.67 -4.35 -14.19
N PHE A 149 -7.31 -3.92 -15.26
CA PHE A 149 -8.29 -4.72 -15.98
C PHE A 149 -7.66 -6.00 -16.54
N LEU A 150 -6.49 -5.93 -17.17
CA LEU A 150 -5.74 -7.11 -17.64
C LEU A 150 -5.33 -8.01 -16.48
N LEU A 151 -4.83 -7.43 -15.38
CA LEU A 151 -4.48 -8.16 -14.17
C LEU A 151 -5.66 -8.98 -13.66
N ALA A 152 -6.85 -8.38 -13.59
CA ALA A 152 -8.06 -9.07 -13.12
C ALA A 152 -8.44 -10.22 -14.06
N ILE A 153 -8.37 -10.03 -15.39
CA ILE A 153 -8.63 -11.11 -16.38
C ILE A 153 -7.60 -12.23 -16.21
N LEU A 154 -6.31 -11.91 -16.20
CA LEU A 154 -5.24 -12.92 -16.15
C LEU A 154 -5.28 -13.71 -14.85
N ASN A 155 -5.59 -13.09 -13.72
CA ASN A 155 -5.76 -13.77 -12.44
C ASN A 155 -6.96 -14.74 -12.48
N THR A 156 -8.08 -14.33 -13.08
CA THR A 156 -9.25 -15.19 -13.25
C THR A 156 -8.95 -16.36 -14.19
N LEU A 157 -8.05 -16.17 -15.16
CA LEU A 157 -7.55 -17.21 -16.07
C LEU A 157 -6.36 -18.00 -15.50
N HIS A 158 -6.11 -17.93 -14.19
CA HIS A 158 -5.03 -18.63 -13.47
C HIS A 158 -3.60 -18.30 -13.96
N SER A 159 -3.39 -17.13 -14.52
CA SER A 159 -2.07 -16.63 -14.92
C SER A 159 -1.61 -15.55 -13.95
N PHE A 160 -0.80 -15.88 -12.94
CA PHE A 160 -0.50 -15.00 -11.81
C PHE A 160 0.86 -14.30 -11.87
N PHE A 161 1.86 -14.90 -12.54
CA PHE A 161 3.23 -14.37 -12.53
C PHE A 161 3.34 -13.02 -13.25
N ILE A 162 2.86 -12.95 -14.49
CA ILE A 162 2.94 -11.72 -15.31
C ILE A 162 2.21 -10.55 -14.65
N PRO A 163 0.96 -10.70 -14.17
CA PRO A 163 0.29 -9.65 -13.41
C PRO A 163 1.03 -9.21 -12.15
N ALA A 164 1.64 -10.14 -11.42
CA ALA A 164 2.41 -9.84 -10.20
C ALA A 164 3.73 -9.12 -10.49
N PHE A 165 4.35 -9.38 -11.64
CA PHE A 165 5.59 -8.74 -12.09
C PHE A 165 5.34 -7.42 -12.82
N ALA A 166 4.21 -7.25 -13.50
CA ALA A 166 3.92 -6.11 -14.37
C ALA A 166 4.11 -4.73 -13.70
N PRO A 167 3.86 -4.52 -12.38
CA PRO A 167 4.19 -3.25 -11.72
C PRO A 167 5.68 -2.89 -11.76
N ALA A 168 6.57 -3.86 -11.98
CA ALA A 168 8.00 -3.60 -12.17
C ALA A 168 8.30 -2.74 -13.41
N ALA A 169 7.43 -2.79 -14.42
CA ALA A 169 7.57 -1.99 -15.64
C ALA A 169 7.54 -0.48 -15.35
N LEU A 170 6.72 -0.03 -14.40
CA LEU A 170 6.71 1.36 -13.94
C LEU A 170 8.06 1.74 -13.31
N SER A 171 8.54 0.93 -12.38
CA SER A 171 9.82 1.18 -11.72
C SER A 171 10.98 1.13 -12.72
N PHE A 172 10.96 0.21 -13.66
CA PHE A 172 11.96 0.10 -14.71
C PHE A 172 12.01 1.34 -15.61
N SER A 173 10.86 1.87 -16.03
CA SER A 173 10.78 3.09 -16.83
C SER A 173 11.40 4.29 -16.11
N GLU A 174 11.07 4.48 -14.83
CA GLU A 174 11.61 5.58 -14.03
C GLU A 174 13.12 5.40 -13.76
N ILE A 175 13.57 4.17 -13.43
CA ILE A 175 15.00 3.85 -13.24
C ILE A 175 15.79 4.12 -14.52
N PHE A 176 15.32 3.62 -15.65
CA PHE A 176 15.95 3.85 -16.95
C PHE A 176 16.04 5.34 -17.27
N TYR A 177 14.94 6.07 -17.06
CA TYR A 177 14.93 7.51 -17.25
C TYR A 177 15.98 8.22 -16.39
N ILE A 178 16.05 7.91 -15.08
CA ILE A 178 16.95 8.57 -14.14
C ILE A 178 18.42 8.29 -14.50
N LEU A 179 18.75 7.06 -14.89
CA LEU A 179 20.13 6.67 -15.16
C LEU A 179 20.60 7.04 -16.57
N ALA A 180 19.76 6.95 -17.59
CA ALA A 180 20.16 7.12 -18.98
C ALA A 180 19.80 8.47 -19.57
N VAL A 181 18.66 9.09 -19.18
CA VAL A 181 18.16 10.30 -19.82
C VAL A 181 18.33 11.54 -18.96
N ALA A 182 18.03 11.44 -17.67
CA ALA A 182 18.07 12.60 -16.78
C ALA A 182 19.44 13.31 -16.72
N PRO A 183 20.60 12.62 -16.77
CA PRO A 183 21.90 13.28 -16.76
C PRO A 183 22.15 14.20 -17.97
N MET A 184 21.41 14.02 -19.06
CA MET A 184 21.53 14.82 -20.28
C MET A 184 20.65 16.08 -20.25
N LEU A 185 19.84 16.25 -19.21
CA LEU A 185 18.83 17.33 -19.11
C LEU A 185 19.19 18.33 -18.02
N VAL A 186 18.76 19.58 -18.22
CA VAL A 186 18.83 20.61 -17.16
C VAL A 186 17.86 20.27 -16.02
N PRO A 187 18.13 20.68 -14.76
CA PRO A 187 17.35 20.27 -13.59
C PRO A 187 15.84 20.51 -13.69
N SER A 188 15.40 21.61 -14.31
CA SER A 188 13.98 21.92 -14.52
C SER A 188 13.28 20.93 -15.45
N ASN A 189 14.01 20.37 -16.44
CA ASN A 189 13.49 19.38 -17.37
C ASN A 189 13.62 17.95 -16.83
N GLN A 190 14.56 17.70 -15.90
CA GLN A 190 14.70 16.39 -15.26
C GLN A 190 13.42 15.96 -14.56
N ILE A 191 12.74 16.86 -13.84
CA ILE A 191 11.51 16.50 -13.13
C ILE A 191 10.33 16.29 -14.09
N LYS A 192 10.26 17.06 -15.19
CA LYS A 192 9.24 16.87 -16.23
C LYS A 192 9.42 15.53 -16.96
N GLY A 193 10.65 15.15 -17.23
CA GLY A 193 10.99 13.86 -17.83
C GLY A 193 10.67 12.69 -16.87
N LEU A 194 10.88 12.85 -15.55
CA LEU A 194 10.45 11.86 -14.57
C LEU A 194 8.92 11.69 -14.61
N ALA A 195 8.15 12.79 -14.68
CA ALA A 195 6.69 12.72 -14.81
C ALA A 195 6.25 12.02 -16.12
N ALA A 196 6.96 12.26 -17.23
CA ALA A 196 6.71 11.56 -18.49
C ALA A 196 7.03 10.05 -18.38
N SER A 197 8.11 9.69 -17.69
CA SER A 197 8.50 8.28 -17.49
C SER A 197 7.47 7.49 -16.66
N VAL A 198 6.71 8.17 -15.77
CA VAL A 198 5.56 7.56 -15.08
C VAL A 198 4.49 7.13 -16.08
N VAL A 199 4.17 7.97 -17.06
CA VAL A 199 3.17 7.63 -18.10
C VAL A 199 3.67 6.49 -18.97
N ILE A 200 4.93 6.55 -19.42
CA ILE A 200 5.57 5.47 -20.20
C ILE A 200 5.55 4.17 -19.39
N GLY A 201 5.87 4.22 -18.11
CA GLY A 201 5.84 3.07 -17.21
C GLY A 201 4.42 2.48 -17.07
N GLY A 202 3.39 3.32 -17.03
CA GLY A 202 2.00 2.88 -17.08
C GLY A 202 1.64 2.18 -18.40
N MET A 203 2.09 2.72 -19.53
CA MET A 203 1.96 2.08 -20.84
C MET A 203 2.65 0.71 -20.87
N LEU A 204 3.89 0.64 -20.43
CA LEU A 204 4.65 -0.62 -20.36
C LEU A 204 3.95 -1.64 -19.44
N HIS A 205 3.39 -1.19 -18.33
CA HIS A 205 2.64 -2.04 -17.40
C HIS A 205 1.44 -2.72 -18.09
N PHE A 206 0.73 -2.00 -18.95
CA PHE A 206 -0.35 -2.56 -19.77
C PHE A 206 0.20 -3.52 -20.84
N PHE A 207 1.19 -3.06 -21.63
CA PHE A 207 1.71 -3.83 -22.75
C PHE A 207 2.44 -5.12 -22.36
N VAL A 208 3.08 -5.19 -21.21
CA VAL A 208 3.71 -6.43 -20.69
C VAL A 208 2.68 -7.52 -20.44
N GLN A 209 1.44 -7.17 -20.07
CA GLN A 209 0.37 -8.12 -19.78
C GLN A 209 -0.41 -8.56 -21.04
N TYR A 210 -0.54 -7.67 -22.02
CA TYR A 210 -1.39 -7.88 -23.20
C TYR A 210 -1.00 -9.09 -24.06
N PRO A 211 0.31 -9.38 -24.34
CA PRO A 211 0.71 -10.56 -25.08
C PRO A 211 0.27 -11.87 -24.40
N LYS A 212 0.31 -11.92 -23.06
CA LYS A 212 -0.16 -13.08 -22.31
C LYS A 212 -1.66 -13.29 -22.46
N LEU A 213 -2.46 -12.24 -22.46
CA LEU A 213 -3.89 -12.32 -22.72
C LEU A 213 -4.16 -12.92 -24.12
N ARG A 214 -3.43 -12.43 -25.13
CA ARG A 214 -3.55 -12.95 -26.51
C ARG A 214 -3.14 -14.41 -26.63
N SER A 215 -2.08 -14.84 -25.95
CA SER A 215 -1.64 -16.25 -25.94
C SER A 215 -2.66 -17.19 -25.30
N LEU A 216 -3.55 -16.67 -24.45
CA LEU A 216 -4.67 -17.42 -23.87
C LEU A 216 -5.93 -17.42 -24.78
N GLY A 217 -5.82 -16.86 -25.98
CA GLY A 217 -6.90 -16.84 -26.98
C GLY A 217 -7.98 -15.78 -26.74
N TRP A 218 -7.64 -14.69 -26.01
CA TRP A 218 -8.53 -13.56 -25.75
C TRP A 218 -8.00 -12.29 -26.42
N HIS A 219 -8.91 -11.51 -27.03
CA HIS A 219 -8.56 -10.31 -27.77
C HIS A 219 -9.44 -9.15 -27.34
N LEU A 220 -8.84 -8.00 -27.06
CA LEU A 220 -9.59 -6.79 -26.75
C LEU A 220 -9.88 -6.05 -28.06
N LYS A 221 -11.16 -5.88 -28.36
CA LYS A 221 -11.65 -5.08 -29.49
C LYS A 221 -12.55 -3.99 -28.95
N PHE A 222 -12.47 -2.81 -29.53
CA PHE A 222 -13.37 -1.73 -29.20
C PHE A 222 -14.77 -2.03 -29.76
N LYS A 223 -15.66 -2.52 -28.88
CA LYS A 223 -17.08 -2.75 -29.19
C LYS A 223 -17.91 -2.22 -28.03
N LEU A 224 -18.51 -1.06 -28.24
CA LEU A 224 -19.31 -0.39 -27.22
C LEU A 224 -20.67 -1.06 -27.08
N ASP A 225 -20.96 -1.55 -25.88
CA ASP A 225 -22.28 -2.05 -25.47
C ASP A 225 -22.59 -1.61 -24.05
N LEU A 226 -23.25 -0.45 -23.92
CA LEU A 226 -23.65 0.12 -22.62
C LEU A 226 -24.79 -0.67 -21.96
N LYS A 227 -25.53 -1.46 -22.72
CA LYS A 227 -26.67 -2.23 -22.22
C LYS A 227 -26.31 -3.62 -21.75
N HIS A 228 -25.07 -4.03 -21.94
CA HIS A 228 -24.59 -5.38 -21.57
C HIS A 228 -24.88 -5.69 -20.10
N PRO A 229 -25.59 -6.79 -19.77
CA PRO A 229 -26.01 -7.09 -18.39
C PRO A 229 -24.83 -7.23 -17.43
N GLY A 230 -23.71 -7.82 -17.86
CA GLY A 230 -22.49 -7.94 -17.06
C GLY A 230 -21.87 -6.59 -16.68
N VAL A 231 -21.95 -5.57 -17.56
CA VAL A 231 -21.47 -4.21 -17.25
C VAL A 231 -22.32 -3.57 -16.16
N LYS A 232 -23.65 -3.66 -16.26
CA LYS A 232 -24.56 -3.15 -15.23
C LYS A 232 -24.29 -3.79 -13.87
N LYS A 233 -24.03 -5.10 -13.85
CA LYS A 233 -23.70 -5.85 -12.63
C LYS A 233 -22.40 -5.36 -11.99
N ILE A 234 -21.36 -5.09 -12.81
CA ILE A 234 -20.08 -4.52 -12.31
C ILE A 234 -20.31 -3.16 -11.66
N VAL A 235 -21.00 -2.24 -12.35
CA VAL A 235 -21.25 -0.88 -11.84
C VAL A 235 -21.96 -0.93 -10.50
N PHE A 236 -22.99 -1.77 -10.37
CA PHE A 236 -23.73 -1.94 -9.11
C PHE A 236 -22.86 -2.46 -7.95
N LEU A 237 -21.97 -3.43 -8.25
CA LEU A 237 -21.07 -4.00 -7.25
C LEU A 237 -19.90 -3.06 -6.88
N MET A 238 -19.50 -2.15 -7.77
CA MET A 238 -18.42 -1.20 -7.53
C MET A 238 -18.79 -0.10 -6.52
N LEU A 239 -20.03 0.40 -6.55
CA LEU A 239 -20.44 1.56 -5.76
C LEU A 239 -20.15 1.43 -4.25
N PRO A 240 -20.52 0.34 -3.57
CA PRO A 240 -20.20 0.18 -2.15
C PRO A 240 -18.69 0.09 -1.89
N SER A 241 -17.94 -0.54 -2.78
CA SER A 241 -16.50 -0.72 -2.65
C SER A 241 -15.74 0.60 -2.79
N ILE A 242 -16.18 1.50 -3.69
CA ILE A 242 -15.60 2.83 -3.85
C ILE A 242 -15.69 3.62 -2.54
N ILE A 243 -16.86 3.61 -1.89
CA ILE A 243 -17.08 4.35 -0.64
C ILE A 243 -16.09 3.88 0.45
N GLY A 244 -15.96 2.56 0.62
CA GLY A 244 -15.06 2.00 1.63
C GLY A 244 -13.58 2.34 1.40
N LEU A 245 -13.13 2.30 0.13
CA LEU A 245 -11.74 2.59 -0.24
C LEU A 245 -11.43 4.09 -0.25
N SER A 246 -12.42 4.94 -0.43
CA SER A 246 -12.23 6.39 -0.52
C SER A 246 -11.74 7.00 0.79
N VAL A 247 -12.12 6.46 1.95
CA VAL A 247 -11.74 7.01 3.26
C VAL A 247 -10.21 7.07 3.42
N GLU A 248 -9.51 5.99 3.10
CA GLU A 248 -8.03 5.95 3.17
C GLU A 248 -7.40 6.93 2.20
N GLN A 249 -7.98 7.05 1.01
CA GLN A 249 -7.45 7.97 -0.01
C GLN A 249 -7.70 9.44 0.34
N ILE A 250 -8.82 9.75 0.99
CA ILE A 250 -9.10 11.10 1.50
C ILE A 250 -8.07 11.48 2.57
N ASN A 251 -7.76 10.60 3.52
CA ASN A 251 -6.71 10.86 4.52
C ASN A 251 -5.38 11.20 3.85
N ALA A 252 -5.00 10.45 2.81
CA ALA A 252 -3.76 10.69 2.08
C ALA A 252 -3.75 12.04 1.31
N LEU A 253 -4.92 12.50 0.82
CA LEU A 253 -5.08 13.83 0.23
C LEU A 253 -4.96 14.93 1.29
N VAL A 254 -5.60 14.73 2.43
CA VAL A 254 -5.53 15.64 3.58
C VAL A 254 -4.09 15.81 4.05
N ASP A 255 -3.35 14.72 4.23
CA ASP A 255 -1.93 14.77 4.58
C ASP A 255 -1.11 15.58 3.57
N SER A 256 -1.33 15.35 2.28
CA SER A 256 -0.64 16.11 1.22
C SER A 256 -1.00 17.60 1.26
N ARG A 257 -2.27 17.91 1.48
CA ARG A 257 -2.77 19.30 1.58
C ARG A 257 -2.14 20.04 2.75
N PHE A 258 -2.08 19.42 3.92
CA PHE A 258 -1.45 20.01 5.10
C PHE A 258 0.07 20.06 4.97
N ALA A 259 0.72 18.99 4.46
CA ALA A 259 2.16 19.01 4.25
C ALA A 259 2.60 20.10 3.27
N SER A 260 1.78 20.40 2.26
CA SER A 260 2.08 21.46 1.30
C SER A 260 2.13 22.85 1.92
N SER A 261 1.49 23.08 3.07
CA SER A 261 1.53 24.36 3.80
C SER A 261 2.73 24.50 4.74
N LEU A 262 3.52 23.44 4.91
CA LEU A 262 4.76 23.44 5.66
C LEU A 262 5.95 23.81 4.76
N GLY A 263 7.14 23.90 5.33
CA GLY A 263 8.36 24.19 4.60
C GLY A 263 8.71 23.19 3.50
N ALA A 264 9.69 23.56 2.68
CA ALA A 264 10.19 22.71 1.61
C ALA A 264 10.63 21.34 2.12
N GLY A 265 10.34 20.29 1.35
CA GLY A 265 10.62 18.91 1.70
C GLY A 265 9.51 18.19 2.46
N SER A 266 8.49 18.89 2.94
CA SER A 266 7.47 18.29 3.81
C SER A 266 6.62 17.23 3.12
N VAL A 267 6.26 17.41 1.86
CA VAL A 267 5.48 16.43 1.09
C VAL A 267 6.31 15.19 0.76
N SER A 268 7.55 15.40 0.32
CA SER A 268 8.47 14.31 -0.03
C SER A 268 8.91 13.50 1.19
N VAL A 269 9.17 14.16 2.32
CA VAL A 269 9.49 13.51 3.60
C VAL A 269 8.36 12.57 4.05
N LEU A 270 7.10 13.00 3.98
CA LEU A 270 5.96 12.12 4.29
C LEU A 270 5.89 10.93 3.33
N TYR A 271 6.21 11.12 2.06
CA TYR A 271 6.24 10.03 1.11
C TYR A 271 7.34 9.01 1.46
N TYR A 272 8.57 9.45 1.67
CA TYR A 272 9.70 8.56 1.98
C TYR A 272 9.51 7.82 3.31
N SER A 273 9.07 8.50 4.36
CA SER A 273 8.82 7.88 5.66
C SER A 273 7.68 6.86 5.60
N ASN A 274 6.57 7.19 4.92
CA ASN A 274 5.47 6.25 4.70
C ASN A 274 5.92 5.03 3.89
N ARG A 275 6.81 5.22 2.90
CA ARG A 275 7.35 4.14 2.09
C ARG A 275 8.13 3.11 2.90
N ILE A 276 8.99 3.55 3.83
CA ILE A 276 9.73 2.66 4.73
C ILE A 276 8.75 1.93 5.67
N MET A 277 7.83 2.66 6.29
CA MET A 277 6.84 2.10 7.21
C MET A 277 5.96 1.02 6.55
N GLN A 278 5.62 1.19 5.28
CA GLN A 278 4.80 0.21 4.55
C GLN A 278 5.50 -1.15 4.34
N ALA A 279 6.84 -1.25 4.44
CA ALA A 279 7.55 -2.50 4.21
C ALA A 279 7.16 -3.60 5.21
N PRO A 280 7.36 -3.42 6.54
CA PRO A 280 6.94 -4.44 7.50
C PRO A 280 5.43 -4.60 7.57
N LEU A 281 4.65 -3.53 7.36
CA LEU A 281 3.20 -3.60 7.35
C LEU A 281 2.67 -4.52 6.24
N ALA A 282 3.25 -4.44 5.06
CA ALA A 282 2.83 -5.26 3.93
C ALA A 282 3.29 -6.72 4.05
N ILE A 283 4.52 -6.95 4.58
CA ILE A 283 5.09 -8.30 4.72
C ILE A 283 4.36 -9.09 5.80
N PHE A 284 4.09 -8.48 6.95
CA PHE A 284 3.52 -9.16 8.11
C PHE A 284 2.05 -8.79 8.32
N GLY A 285 1.73 -7.50 8.44
CA GLY A 285 0.38 -7.05 8.79
C GLY A 285 -0.69 -7.45 7.78
N PHE A 286 -0.49 -7.11 6.52
CA PHE A 286 -1.48 -7.40 5.49
C PHE A 286 -1.48 -8.86 5.04
N ALA A 287 -0.35 -9.56 5.15
CA ALA A 287 -0.31 -10.98 4.85
C ALA A 287 -1.22 -11.78 5.79
N PHE A 288 -1.10 -11.55 7.10
CA PHE A 288 -1.95 -12.22 8.09
C PHE A 288 -3.42 -11.79 7.99
N ALA A 289 -3.67 -10.50 7.78
CA ALA A 289 -5.04 -10.01 7.58
C ALA A 289 -5.71 -10.67 6.36
N ASN A 290 -5.01 -10.76 5.23
CA ASN A 290 -5.56 -11.35 4.02
C ASN A 290 -5.74 -12.87 4.15
N ALA A 291 -4.84 -13.57 4.84
CA ALA A 291 -4.96 -15.02 5.08
C ALA A 291 -6.09 -15.37 6.06
N SER A 292 -6.42 -14.48 7.01
CA SER A 292 -7.44 -14.72 8.02
C SER A 292 -8.88 -14.63 7.48
N LEU A 293 -9.14 -13.78 6.50
CA LEU A 293 -10.50 -13.52 5.99
C LEU A 293 -11.22 -14.77 5.46
N PRO A 294 -10.62 -15.62 4.59
CA PRO A 294 -11.30 -16.83 4.11
C PRO A 294 -11.61 -17.82 5.24
N ALA A 295 -10.68 -17.99 6.19
CA ALA A 295 -10.88 -18.88 7.33
C ALA A 295 -12.04 -18.41 8.23
N MET A 296 -12.06 -17.11 8.56
CA MET A 296 -13.14 -16.51 9.36
C MET A 296 -14.49 -16.60 8.66
N SER A 297 -14.53 -16.34 7.34
CA SER A 297 -15.76 -16.49 6.55
C SER A 297 -16.28 -17.92 6.53
N LYS A 298 -15.39 -18.93 6.44
CA LYS A 298 -15.76 -20.34 6.54
C LYS A 298 -16.36 -20.67 7.89
N PHE A 299 -15.73 -20.29 8.99
CA PHE A 299 -16.23 -20.57 10.34
C PHE A 299 -17.58 -19.89 10.60
N PHE A 300 -17.75 -18.65 10.11
CA PHE A 300 -19.04 -17.98 10.19
C PHE A 300 -20.15 -18.71 9.42
N ALA A 301 -19.86 -19.16 8.19
CA ALA A 301 -20.82 -19.94 7.39
C ALA A 301 -21.20 -21.26 8.06
N GLN A 302 -20.27 -21.88 8.80
CA GLN A 302 -20.49 -23.09 9.60
C GLN A 302 -21.16 -22.81 10.97
N LYS A 303 -21.44 -21.53 11.29
CA LYS A 303 -21.97 -21.08 12.59
C LYS A 303 -21.05 -21.42 13.78
N ASP A 304 -19.77 -21.68 13.53
CA ASP A 304 -18.78 -22.01 14.55
C ASP A 304 -18.09 -20.72 15.07
N MET A 305 -18.77 -20.08 16.02
CA MET A 305 -18.26 -18.82 16.61
C MET A 305 -17.03 -19.05 17.50
N THR A 306 -16.83 -20.26 18.02
CA THR A 306 -15.66 -20.61 18.83
C THR A 306 -14.40 -20.63 17.97
N MET A 307 -14.45 -21.32 16.82
CA MET A 307 -13.34 -21.35 15.88
C MET A 307 -13.09 -20.00 15.22
N LEU A 308 -14.15 -19.21 14.97
CA LEU A 308 -13.99 -17.83 14.47
C LEU A 308 -13.20 -16.96 15.46
N LYS A 309 -13.57 -16.97 16.75
CA LYS A 309 -12.86 -16.22 17.81
C LYS A 309 -11.44 -16.72 18.02
N SER A 310 -11.22 -18.02 17.96
CA SER A 310 -9.89 -18.62 18.04
C SER A 310 -9.00 -18.17 16.87
N SER A 311 -9.53 -18.19 15.64
CA SER A 311 -8.83 -17.71 14.45
C SER A 311 -8.52 -16.22 14.51
N LEU A 312 -9.44 -15.40 15.04
CA LEU A 312 -9.21 -13.99 15.29
C LEU A 312 -8.08 -13.76 16.29
N ASN A 313 -8.16 -14.42 17.47
CA ASN A 313 -7.15 -14.32 18.52
C ASN A 313 -5.76 -14.72 18.00
N TYR A 314 -5.68 -15.83 17.28
CA TYR A 314 -4.47 -16.28 16.61
C TYR A 314 -3.89 -15.21 15.65
N SER A 315 -4.74 -14.64 14.78
CA SER A 315 -4.31 -13.65 13.80
C SER A 315 -3.81 -12.37 14.46
N ILE A 316 -4.47 -11.91 15.54
CA ILE A 316 -4.06 -10.73 16.31
C ILE A 316 -2.69 -10.97 16.95
N ARG A 317 -2.55 -12.08 17.69
CA ARG A 317 -1.33 -12.42 18.43
C ARG A 317 -0.13 -12.54 17.50
N LEU A 318 -0.29 -13.23 16.36
CA LEU A 318 0.79 -13.40 15.39
C LEU A 318 1.16 -12.07 14.71
N THR A 319 0.18 -11.22 14.42
CA THR A 319 0.42 -9.89 13.84
C THR A 319 1.17 -8.98 14.82
N VAL A 320 0.76 -8.96 16.08
CA VAL A 320 1.42 -8.17 17.12
C VAL A 320 2.85 -8.70 17.36
N PHE A 321 3.03 -10.02 17.45
CA PHE A 321 4.33 -10.67 17.60
C PHE A 321 5.33 -10.25 16.53
N THR A 322 4.90 -10.16 15.27
CA THR A 322 5.79 -9.82 14.15
C THR A 322 5.97 -8.31 13.95
N LEU A 323 4.96 -7.50 14.24
CA LEU A 323 5.03 -6.06 14.01
C LEU A 323 5.67 -5.28 15.18
N LEU A 324 5.59 -5.75 16.43
CA LEU A 324 6.22 -5.05 17.56
C LEU A 324 7.75 -4.91 17.40
N PRO A 325 8.52 -5.98 17.07
CA PRO A 325 9.96 -5.81 16.83
C PRO A 325 10.26 -4.90 15.63
N ALA A 326 9.44 -4.95 14.57
CA ALA A 326 9.59 -4.04 13.44
C ALA A 326 9.29 -2.57 13.82
N THR A 327 8.27 -2.34 14.65
CA THR A 327 7.93 -1.02 15.19
C THR A 327 9.11 -0.45 16.00
N VAL A 328 9.59 -1.20 16.97
CA VAL A 328 10.71 -0.77 17.83
C VAL A 328 11.98 -0.62 17.01
N GLY A 329 12.26 -1.54 16.09
CA GLY A 329 13.40 -1.43 15.17
C GLY A 329 13.39 -0.14 14.37
N LEU A 330 12.27 0.19 13.72
CA LEU A 330 12.14 1.44 12.94
C LEU A 330 12.23 2.69 13.82
N MET A 331 11.76 2.64 15.07
CA MET A 331 11.89 3.77 16.00
C MET A 331 13.33 3.99 16.44
N VAL A 332 14.10 2.92 16.63
CA VAL A 332 15.45 2.97 17.22
C VAL A 332 16.53 3.16 16.16
N ILE A 333 16.49 2.41 15.06
CA ILE A 333 17.47 2.50 13.97
C ILE A 333 16.89 3.12 12.70
N GLY A 334 15.80 3.89 12.82
CA GLY A 334 15.15 4.53 11.68
C GLY A 334 16.06 5.51 10.95
N LEU A 335 16.83 6.34 11.68
CA LEU A 335 17.76 7.29 11.06
C LEU A 335 18.88 6.60 10.24
N PRO A 336 19.60 5.58 10.74
CA PRO A 336 20.51 4.77 9.94
C PRO A 336 19.86 4.14 8.70
N ILE A 337 18.63 3.62 8.82
CA ILE A 337 17.89 3.06 7.68
C ILE A 337 17.58 4.14 6.63
N VAL A 338 17.10 5.32 7.04
CA VAL A 338 16.83 6.44 6.14
C VAL A 338 18.11 6.88 5.43
N LYS A 339 19.20 7.03 6.17
CA LYS A 339 20.51 7.39 5.61
C LYS A 339 20.98 6.37 4.59
N LEU A 340 20.96 5.08 4.94
CA LEU A 340 21.36 4.00 4.05
C LEU A 340 20.56 3.99 2.75
N LEU A 341 19.25 4.23 2.82
CA LEU A 341 18.37 4.16 1.65
C LEU A 341 18.38 5.43 0.81
N PHE A 342 18.45 6.60 1.43
CA PHE A 342 18.16 7.86 0.74
C PHE A 342 19.26 8.92 0.83
N GLU A 343 20.14 8.93 1.84
CA GLU A 343 21.14 9.98 2.02
C GLU A 343 22.29 9.88 0.99
N HIS A 344 21.93 10.13 -0.26
CA HIS A 344 22.82 10.15 -1.38
C HIS A 344 22.49 11.34 -2.31
N GLY A 345 23.50 11.89 -3.00
CA GLY A 345 23.32 12.98 -3.95
C GLY A 345 22.66 14.22 -3.34
N LYS A 346 21.50 14.61 -3.83
CA LYS A 346 20.77 15.80 -3.32
C LYS A 346 19.97 15.55 -2.03
N PHE A 347 19.83 14.31 -1.59
CA PHE A 347 19.17 13.99 -0.33
C PHE A 347 20.17 14.13 0.82
N ASN A 348 20.07 15.22 1.55
CA ASN A 348 21.02 15.61 2.59
C ASN A 348 20.62 15.14 3.99
N LEU A 349 21.51 15.37 4.98
CA LEU A 349 21.29 15.03 6.38
C LEU A 349 20.01 15.64 6.97
N SER A 350 19.66 16.87 6.60
CA SER A 350 18.43 17.53 7.07
C SER A 350 17.20 16.76 6.59
N GLY A 351 17.18 16.33 5.33
CA GLY A 351 16.14 15.47 4.78
C GLY A 351 16.06 14.13 5.50
N SER A 352 17.20 13.52 5.86
CA SER A 352 17.27 12.27 6.63
C SER A 352 16.65 12.44 8.02
N ILE A 353 16.98 13.51 8.73
CA ILE A 353 16.45 13.81 10.07
C ILE A 353 14.94 14.06 10.00
N MET A 354 14.47 14.85 9.04
CA MET A 354 13.03 15.12 8.86
C MET A 354 12.27 13.85 8.53
N THR A 355 12.82 13.00 7.65
CA THR A 355 12.21 11.72 7.26
C THR A 355 12.16 10.74 8.43
N ASN A 356 13.25 10.64 9.21
CA ASN A 356 13.28 9.80 10.41
C ASN A 356 12.28 10.27 11.47
N ASN A 357 12.16 11.57 11.67
CA ASN A 357 11.18 12.13 12.60
C ASN A 357 9.74 11.75 12.24
N ALA A 358 9.37 11.85 10.96
CA ALA A 358 8.05 11.40 10.50
C ALA A 358 7.91 9.86 10.60
N LEU A 359 8.96 9.10 10.24
CA LEU A 359 9.01 7.65 10.34
C LEU A 359 8.77 7.15 11.76
N PHE A 360 9.38 7.81 12.76
CA PHE A 360 9.19 7.48 14.17
C PHE A 360 7.71 7.49 14.55
N TYR A 361 6.99 8.57 14.24
CA TYR A 361 5.58 8.69 14.57
C TYR A 361 4.68 7.77 13.73
N TYR A 362 4.98 7.57 12.45
CA TYR A 362 4.29 6.57 11.64
C TYR A 362 4.48 5.14 12.19
N SER A 363 5.68 4.82 12.68
CA SER A 363 6.00 3.49 13.20
C SER A 363 5.18 3.16 14.46
N LEU A 364 4.86 4.15 15.30
CA LEU A 364 3.94 3.97 16.42
C LEU A 364 2.58 3.41 15.99
N GLY A 365 2.11 3.77 14.80
CA GLY A 365 0.82 3.32 14.26
C GLY A 365 0.83 1.91 13.65
N LEU A 366 2.00 1.29 13.44
CA LEU A 366 2.10 0.00 12.72
C LEU A 366 1.17 -1.10 13.24
N PRO A 367 1.13 -1.39 14.57
CA PRO A 367 0.19 -2.38 15.09
C PRO A 367 -1.27 -2.01 14.82
N ALA A 368 -1.63 -0.73 14.98
CA ALA A 368 -3.00 -0.27 14.80
C ALA A 368 -3.46 -0.39 13.34
N TYR A 369 -2.59 -0.08 12.35
CA TYR A 369 -2.92 -0.23 10.92
C TYR A 369 -3.24 -1.68 10.56
N ALA A 370 -2.42 -2.62 11.01
CA ALA A 370 -2.64 -4.05 10.72
C ALA A 370 -3.85 -4.61 11.46
N LEU A 371 -3.99 -4.28 12.74
CA LEU A 371 -5.11 -4.77 13.56
C LEU A 371 -6.43 -4.22 13.07
N SER A 372 -6.51 -2.95 12.69
CA SER A 372 -7.73 -2.37 12.09
C SER A 372 -8.20 -3.18 10.89
N LYS A 373 -7.26 -3.62 10.02
CA LYS A 373 -7.60 -4.43 8.85
C LYS A 373 -8.10 -5.83 9.23
N ILE A 374 -7.48 -6.47 10.24
CA ILE A 374 -7.94 -7.78 10.74
C ILE A 374 -9.36 -7.68 11.30
N PHE A 375 -9.63 -6.67 12.15
CA PHE A 375 -10.96 -6.48 12.73
C PHE A 375 -12.01 -6.13 11.67
N ALA A 376 -11.67 -5.29 10.68
CA ALA A 376 -12.55 -5.01 9.56
C ALA A 376 -12.88 -6.30 8.77
N ASN A 377 -11.91 -7.19 8.55
CA ASN A 377 -12.13 -8.48 7.90
C ASN A 377 -13.09 -9.37 8.67
N VAL A 378 -13.09 -9.33 10.02
CA VAL A 378 -14.12 -10.05 10.83
C VAL A 378 -15.50 -9.51 10.52
N PHE A 379 -15.68 -8.19 10.51
CA PHE A 379 -16.98 -7.61 10.14
C PHE A 379 -17.41 -8.02 8.74
N TYR A 380 -16.49 -8.05 7.77
CA TYR A 380 -16.78 -8.52 6.42
C TYR A 380 -17.17 -10.01 6.40
N SER A 381 -16.51 -10.85 7.20
CA SER A 381 -16.89 -12.26 7.35
C SER A 381 -18.29 -12.43 7.98
N LEU A 382 -18.69 -11.49 8.85
CA LEU A 382 -20.04 -11.39 9.43
C LEU A 382 -21.06 -10.73 8.48
N GLN A 383 -20.69 -10.46 7.23
CA GLN A 383 -21.48 -9.77 6.20
C GLN A 383 -21.92 -8.34 6.60
N ASP A 384 -21.16 -7.70 7.49
CA ASP A 384 -21.38 -6.32 7.91
C ASP A 384 -20.29 -5.41 7.34
N THR A 385 -20.56 -4.83 6.19
CA THR A 385 -19.67 -3.84 5.57
C THR A 385 -19.92 -2.42 6.07
N LYS A 386 -21.08 -2.15 6.69
CA LYS A 386 -21.50 -0.81 7.08
C LYS A 386 -20.75 -0.30 8.31
N MET A 387 -20.56 -1.18 9.30
CA MET A 387 -19.97 -0.77 10.58
C MET A 387 -18.50 -0.35 10.45
N PRO A 388 -17.61 -1.10 9.78
CA PRO A 388 -16.23 -0.67 9.53
C PRO A 388 -16.14 0.68 8.79
N VAL A 389 -17.01 0.91 7.80
CA VAL A 389 -17.03 2.17 7.05
C VAL A 389 -17.44 3.35 7.95
N LYS A 390 -18.46 3.20 8.79
CA LYS A 390 -18.88 4.26 9.73
C LYS A 390 -17.75 4.62 10.70
N ILE A 391 -17.07 3.62 11.24
CA ILE A 391 -15.94 3.82 12.16
C ILE A 391 -14.77 4.49 11.43
N ALA A 392 -14.46 4.06 10.20
CA ALA A 392 -13.41 4.66 9.38
C ALA A 392 -13.70 6.13 9.06
N VAL A 393 -14.95 6.50 8.79
CA VAL A 393 -15.36 7.91 8.61
C VAL A 393 -15.16 8.70 9.91
N GLY A 394 -15.52 8.15 11.06
CA GLY A 394 -15.24 8.79 12.36
C GLY A 394 -13.74 8.99 12.61
N ALA A 395 -12.93 7.97 12.29
CA ALA A 395 -11.47 8.08 12.39
C ALA A 395 -10.88 9.11 11.41
N MET A 396 -11.44 9.24 10.21
CA MET A 396 -11.06 10.27 9.23
C MET A 396 -11.36 11.69 9.76
N ILE A 397 -12.51 11.91 10.36
CA ILE A 397 -12.86 13.21 10.96
C ILE A 397 -11.88 13.54 12.09
N LEU A 398 -11.58 12.57 12.96
CA LEU A 398 -10.58 12.73 14.01
C LEU A 398 -9.19 13.04 13.42
N HIS A 399 -8.78 12.32 12.36
CA HIS A 399 -7.52 12.55 11.67
C HIS A 399 -7.40 13.99 11.17
N ILE A 400 -8.43 14.50 10.49
CA ILE A 400 -8.46 15.89 10.00
C ILE A 400 -8.34 16.87 11.17
N GLY A 401 -9.09 16.67 12.24
CA GLY A 401 -9.01 17.51 13.44
C GLY A 401 -7.62 17.50 14.09
N LEU A 402 -7.00 16.33 14.21
CA LEU A 402 -5.64 16.20 14.72
C LEU A 402 -4.60 16.85 13.81
N CYS A 403 -4.75 16.76 12.47
CA CYS A 403 -3.88 17.45 11.54
C CYS A 403 -3.93 18.96 11.76
N VAL A 404 -5.11 19.57 11.92
CA VAL A 404 -5.26 21.00 12.21
C VAL A 404 -4.57 21.39 13.52
N ILE A 405 -4.73 20.60 14.58
CA ILE A 405 -4.19 20.89 15.91
C ILE A 405 -2.66 20.69 15.94
N LEU A 406 -2.16 19.62 15.36
CA LEU A 406 -0.77 19.19 15.50
C LEU A 406 0.17 19.79 14.46
N ILE A 407 -0.33 20.35 13.37
CA ILE A 407 0.50 20.90 12.30
C ILE A 407 1.38 22.06 12.79
N HIS A 408 0.84 22.98 13.59
CA HIS A 408 1.59 24.15 14.08
C HIS A 408 2.70 23.78 15.08
N PRO A 409 2.43 22.99 16.16
CA PRO A 409 3.48 22.68 17.13
C PRO A 409 4.47 21.62 16.66
N MET A 410 4.10 20.73 15.73
CA MET A 410 4.91 19.57 15.37
C MET A 410 5.28 19.47 13.89
N GLY A 411 4.67 20.26 13.01
CA GLY A 411 4.92 20.20 11.57
C GLY A 411 4.62 18.82 10.98
N VAL A 412 5.56 18.30 10.18
CA VAL A 412 5.45 16.98 9.53
C VAL A 412 5.28 15.82 10.54
N LYS A 413 5.92 15.94 11.72
CA LYS A 413 5.78 14.95 12.80
C LYS A 413 4.32 14.84 13.29
N GLY A 414 3.64 15.99 13.35
CA GLY A 414 2.24 16.07 13.76
C GLY A 414 1.29 15.35 12.81
N LEU A 415 1.54 15.45 11.50
CA LEU A 415 0.75 14.72 10.49
C LEU A 415 0.94 13.20 10.61
N ALA A 416 2.17 12.74 10.82
CA ALA A 416 2.46 11.33 11.05
C ALA A 416 1.82 10.82 12.35
N LEU A 417 1.87 11.61 13.43
CA LEU A 417 1.23 11.30 14.71
C LEU A 417 -0.30 11.27 14.57
N ALA A 418 -0.90 12.24 13.85
CA ALA A 418 -2.34 12.26 13.60
C ALA A 418 -2.81 10.97 12.92
N THR A 419 -2.05 10.47 11.93
CA THR A 419 -2.33 9.20 11.25
C THR A 419 -2.24 8.02 12.22
N ALA A 420 -1.24 7.97 13.09
CA ALA A 420 -1.09 6.90 14.09
C ALA A 420 -2.25 6.91 15.10
N VAL A 421 -2.56 8.08 15.70
CA VAL A 421 -3.61 8.22 16.72
C VAL A 421 -4.99 7.91 16.15
N SER A 422 -5.32 8.42 14.97
CA SER A 422 -6.60 8.12 14.32
C SER A 422 -6.76 6.65 13.97
N SER A 423 -5.66 5.95 13.68
CA SER A 423 -5.68 4.51 13.43
C SER A 423 -5.88 3.69 14.70
N TYR A 424 -5.32 4.11 15.83
CA TYR A 424 -5.66 3.52 17.13
C TYR A 424 -7.12 3.75 17.50
N PHE A 425 -7.65 4.94 17.27
CA PHE A 425 -9.07 5.22 17.47
C PHE A 425 -9.95 4.30 16.63
N ASN A 426 -9.64 4.15 15.33
CA ASN A 426 -10.33 3.21 14.44
C ASN A 426 -10.27 1.78 14.98
N PHE A 427 -9.09 1.30 15.35
CA PHE A 427 -8.87 -0.03 15.92
C PHE A 427 -9.69 -0.25 17.21
N ILE A 428 -9.61 0.69 18.16
CA ILE A 428 -10.32 0.58 19.45
C ILE A 428 -11.83 0.52 19.24
N LEU A 429 -12.39 1.37 18.37
CA LEU A 429 -13.82 1.32 18.06
C LEU A 429 -14.23 -0.01 17.41
N LEU A 430 -13.43 -0.52 16.46
CA LEU A 430 -13.69 -1.83 15.86
C LEU A 430 -13.72 -2.94 16.93
N VAL A 431 -12.79 -2.93 17.88
CA VAL A 431 -12.77 -3.88 19.01
C VAL A 431 -14.03 -3.76 19.85
N ILE A 432 -14.41 -2.54 20.26
CA ILE A 432 -15.59 -2.28 21.12
C ILE A 432 -16.86 -2.79 20.44
N TYR A 433 -17.07 -2.41 19.19
CA TYR A 433 -18.28 -2.81 18.47
C TYR A 433 -18.31 -4.31 18.15
N LEU A 434 -17.15 -4.91 17.85
CA LEU A 434 -17.06 -6.36 17.63
C LEU A 434 -17.36 -7.13 18.93
N LYS A 435 -16.80 -6.68 20.09
CA LYS A 435 -17.09 -7.26 21.40
C LYS A 435 -18.59 -7.22 21.73
N LYS A 436 -19.26 -6.11 21.41
CA LYS A 436 -20.72 -6.01 21.59
C LYS A 436 -21.50 -7.00 20.72
N ARG A 437 -20.98 -7.34 19.54
CA ARG A 437 -21.68 -8.19 18.56
C ARG A 437 -21.48 -9.68 18.77
N ILE A 438 -20.25 -10.11 19.08
CA ILE A 438 -19.93 -11.54 19.21
C ILE A 438 -19.49 -11.95 20.62
N GLY A 439 -19.51 -11.02 21.59
CA GLY A 439 -19.14 -11.27 22.98
C GLY A 439 -17.62 -11.26 23.21
N GLU A 440 -17.17 -11.97 24.22
CA GLU A 440 -15.76 -11.98 24.65
C GLU A 440 -14.81 -12.43 23.54
N LEU A 441 -13.71 -11.66 23.38
CA LEU A 441 -12.69 -11.85 22.33
C LEU A 441 -11.38 -12.44 22.85
N GLY A 442 -11.31 -12.82 24.14
CA GLY A 442 -10.09 -13.33 24.73
C GLY A 442 -9.00 -12.26 24.92
N LEU A 443 -9.39 -11.00 25.15
CA LEU A 443 -8.46 -9.86 25.23
C LEU A 443 -7.38 -10.03 26.30
N LYS A 444 -7.67 -10.70 27.43
CA LYS A 444 -6.68 -10.97 28.48
C LYS A 444 -5.49 -11.78 27.94
N GLN A 445 -5.77 -12.82 27.15
CA GLN A 445 -4.74 -13.66 26.55
C GLN A 445 -3.92 -12.89 25.52
N ILE A 446 -4.61 -12.06 24.70
CA ILE A 446 -3.95 -11.19 23.71
C ILE A 446 -3.00 -10.21 24.42
N LEU A 447 -3.47 -9.51 25.46
CA LEU A 447 -2.68 -8.54 26.20
C LEU A 447 -1.47 -9.20 26.90
N PHE A 448 -1.66 -10.36 27.50
CA PHE A 448 -0.57 -11.11 28.15
C PHE A 448 0.50 -11.56 27.16
N SER A 449 0.11 -12.08 25.99
CA SER A 449 1.05 -12.43 24.93
C SER A 449 1.74 -11.19 24.34
N SER A 450 0.97 -10.11 24.12
CA SER A 450 1.52 -8.85 23.61
C SER A 450 2.53 -8.20 24.54
N SER A 451 2.35 -8.30 25.88
CA SER A 451 3.31 -7.78 26.84
C SER A 451 4.65 -8.52 26.79
N LYS A 452 4.63 -9.86 26.66
CA LYS A 452 5.85 -10.65 26.45
C LYS A 452 6.54 -10.28 25.14
N SER A 453 5.77 -10.13 24.06
CA SER A 453 6.29 -9.72 22.76
C SER A 453 6.87 -8.31 22.79
N LEU A 454 6.29 -7.40 23.58
CA LEU A 454 6.81 -6.05 23.77
C LEU A 454 8.15 -6.06 24.53
N LEU A 455 8.28 -6.86 25.59
CA LEU A 455 9.55 -7.04 26.29
C LEU A 455 10.64 -7.58 25.36
N ALA A 456 10.32 -8.60 24.55
CA ALA A 456 11.25 -9.12 23.56
C ALA A 456 11.62 -8.06 22.50
N ALA A 457 10.64 -7.27 22.03
CA ALA A 457 10.88 -6.18 21.08
C ALA A 457 11.74 -5.05 21.68
N THR A 458 11.60 -4.75 22.97
CA THR A 458 12.48 -3.76 23.65
C THR A 458 13.93 -4.23 23.64
N VAL A 459 14.18 -5.50 23.95
CA VAL A 459 15.55 -6.07 23.86
C VAL A 459 16.07 -6.04 22.43
N THR A 460 15.20 -6.32 21.44
CA THR A 460 15.53 -6.14 20.02
C THR A 460 16.01 -4.72 19.73
N GLY A 461 15.30 -3.71 20.23
CA GLY A 461 15.69 -2.31 20.04
C GLY A 461 17.06 -1.99 20.63
N ILE A 462 17.29 -2.42 21.88
CA ILE A 462 18.59 -2.22 22.57
C ILE A 462 19.72 -2.91 21.80
N THR A 463 19.52 -4.16 21.37
CA THR A 463 20.50 -4.91 20.60
C THR A 463 20.80 -4.24 19.26
N SER A 464 19.74 -3.87 18.50
CA SER A 464 19.89 -3.20 17.21
C SER A 464 20.60 -1.86 17.35
N TRP A 465 20.30 -1.08 18.39
CA TRP A 465 20.98 0.18 18.70
C TRP A 465 22.47 0.02 18.92
N ASN A 466 22.88 -0.93 19.76
CA ASN A 466 24.27 -1.19 20.04
C ASN A 466 25.02 -1.72 18.80
N MET A 467 24.41 -2.66 18.08
CA MET A 467 25.02 -3.24 16.88
C MET A 467 25.15 -2.24 15.73
N CYS A 468 24.24 -1.29 15.62
CA CYS A 468 24.31 -0.24 14.61
C CYS A 468 25.49 0.71 14.80
N ARG A 469 26.09 0.75 16.00
CA ARG A 469 27.25 1.59 16.35
C ARG A 469 28.60 0.90 16.19
N ILE A 470 28.63 -0.38 15.84
CA ILE A 470 29.88 -1.15 15.69
C ILE A 470 30.67 -0.70 14.46
N SER A 471 30.02 -0.17 13.45
CA SER A 471 30.67 0.28 12.22
C SER A 471 30.08 1.60 11.74
N ASP A 472 30.95 2.49 11.26
CA ASP A 472 30.52 3.74 10.60
C ASP A 472 29.97 3.48 9.20
N ASN A 473 30.27 2.32 8.60
CA ASN A 473 29.73 1.94 7.30
C ASN A 473 28.29 1.42 7.45
N LEU A 474 27.32 2.25 7.04
CA LEU A 474 25.90 1.94 7.14
C LEU A 474 25.49 0.69 6.33
N ILE A 475 26.20 0.37 5.24
CA ILE A 475 25.93 -0.83 4.42
C ILE A 475 26.17 -2.10 5.24
N ILE A 476 27.06 -2.05 6.22
CA ILE A 476 27.39 -3.15 7.14
C ILE A 476 26.59 -3.03 8.43
N ALA A 477 26.55 -1.85 9.02
CA ALA A 477 25.96 -1.61 10.34
C ALA A 477 24.45 -1.89 10.37
N VAL A 478 23.68 -1.42 9.37
CA VAL A 478 22.22 -1.57 9.34
C VAL A 478 21.79 -3.04 9.19
N PRO A 479 22.32 -3.84 8.23
CA PRO A 479 22.00 -5.26 8.16
C PRO A 479 22.40 -6.04 9.42
N ILE A 480 23.57 -5.77 10.00
CA ILE A 480 24.01 -6.40 11.26
C ILE A 480 23.03 -6.06 12.38
N ALA A 481 22.62 -4.79 12.51
CA ALA A 481 21.67 -4.36 13.54
C ALA A 481 20.29 -5.03 13.36
N ILE A 482 19.81 -5.20 12.13
CA ILE A 482 18.55 -5.89 11.85
C ILE A 482 18.65 -7.38 12.18
N ILE A 483 19.72 -8.06 11.73
CA ILE A 483 19.90 -9.50 11.94
C ILE A 483 20.10 -9.81 13.42
N SER A 484 20.97 -9.07 14.10
CA SER A 484 21.22 -9.27 15.54
C SER A 484 19.98 -8.97 16.39
N GLY A 485 19.24 -7.90 16.06
CA GLY A 485 17.96 -7.59 16.68
C GLY A 485 16.93 -8.71 16.49
N PHE A 486 16.84 -9.28 15.30
CA PHE A 486 15.96 -10.41 15.01
C PHE A 486 16.37 -11.67 15.79
N ILE A 487 17.66 -11.97 15.88
CA ILE A 487 18.18 -13.09 16.69
C ILE A 487 17.85 -12.88 18.17
N ALA A 488 18.10 -11.68 18.69
CA ALA A 488 17.75 -11.33 20.07
C ALA A 488 16.25 -11.49 20.34
N PHE A 489 15.40 -11.07 19.40
CA PHE A 489 13.95 -11.25 19.51
C PHE A 489 13.55 -12.73 19.62
N ILE A 490 14.14 -13.59 18.80
CA ILE A 490 13.88 -15.04 18.84
C ILE A 490 14.33 -15.62 20.18
N ILE A 491 15.55 -15.30 20.65
CA ILE A 491 16.11 -15.82 21.91
C ILE A 491 15.23 -15.40 23.09
N VAL A 492 14.91 -14.10 23.20
CA VAL A 492 14.09 -13.59 24.31
C VAL A 492 12.67 -14.16 24.26
N SER A 493 12.08 -14.25 23.07
CA SER A 493 10.76 -14.88 22.88
C SER A 493 10.76 -16.35 23.29
N TYR A 494 11.85 -17.08 23.06
CA TYR A 494 12.03 -18.46 23.50
C TYR A 494 12.11 -18.55 25.03
N ILE A 495 12.92 -17.69 25.68
CA ILE A 495 13.09 -17.62 27.16
C ILE A 495 11.75 -17.28 27.82
N LEU A 496 11.00 -16.29 27.29
CA LEU A 496 9.70 -15.88 27.80
C LEU A 496 8.56 -16.87 27.46
N LYS A 497 8.89 -17.97 26.76
CA LYS A 497 7.93 -18.99 26.32
C LYS A 497 6.75 -18.36 25.57
N VAL A 498 7.05 -17.50 24.59
CA VAL A 498 6.05 -16.88 23.72
C VAL A 498 5.53 -17.97 22.77
N GLU A 499 4.22 -18.25 22.85
CA GLU A 499 3.61 -19.35 22.06
C GLU A 499 3.69 -19.09 20.56
N GLU A 500 3.59 -17.83 20.13
CA GLU A 500 3.63 -17.39 18.74
C GLU A 500 4.97 -17.72 18.06
N LEU A 501 6.05 -17.83 18.82
CA LEU A 501 7.35 -18.24 18.27
C LEU A 501 7.30 -19.65 17.68
N LYS A 502 6.66 -20.61 18.37
CA LYS A 502 6.52 -21.98 17.85
C LYS A 502 5.75 -22.01 16.56
N ILE A 503 4.70 -21.19 16.49
CA ILE A 503 3.85 -21.07 15.31
C ILE A 503 4.64 -20.45 14.15
N PHE A 504 5.33 -19.34 14.41
CA PHE A 504 6.15 -18.65 13.42
C PHE A 504 7.20 -19.59 12.82
N LEU A 505 7.91 -20.33 13.65
CA LEU A 505 8.90 -21.31 13.20
C LEU A 505 8.28 -22.48 12.41
N SER A 506 7.05 -22.91 12.76
CA SER A 506 6.36 -23.98 12.06
C SER A 506 5.98 -23.60 10.61
N ILE A 507 5.77 -22.33 10.34
CA ILE A 507 5.51 -21.85 8.98
C ILE A 507 6.73 -22.14 8.08
N PHE A 508 7.94 -21.88 8.59
CA PHE A 508 9.17 -22.14 7.82
C PHE A 508 9.51 -23.64 7.72
N SER A 509 9.19 -24.44 8.73
CA SER A 509 9.48 -25.87 8.71
C SER A 509 8.60 -26.64 7.72
N LYS A 510 7.36 -26.23 7.48
CA LYS A 510 6.48 -26.84 6.47
C LYS A 510 6.93 -26.58 5.03
N TYR A 511 7.57 -25.42 4.78
CA TYR A 511 8.14 -25.12 3.46
C TYR A 511 9.36 -26.00 3.10
N LYS A 512 10.01 -26.63 4.09
CA LYS A 512 11.17 -27.51 3.88
C LYS A 512 10.76 -28.97 3.54
N LYS A 513 9.46 -29.32 3.73
CA LYS A 513 8.93 -30.68 3.52
C LYS A 513 8.01 -30.78 2.28
N SER A 514 7.75 -29.73 1.57
CA SER A 514 7.02 -29.68 0.30
C SER A 514 7.96 -29.41 -0.88
#